data_1602e752b054edc688d565a8f7125abf
#
_entry.id   1602e752b054edc688d565a8f7125abf
#
_cell.length_a   1.000
_cell.length_b   1.000
_cell.length_c   1.000
_cell.angle_alpha   90.00
_cell.angle_beta   90.00
_cell.angle_gamma   90.00
#
_symmetry.space_group_name_H-M   'P 1'
#
loop_
_entity.id
_entity.type
_entity.pdbx_description
1 polymer ?
#
loop_
_entity_poly.entity_id
_entity_poly.type
_entity_poly.pdbx_seq_one_letter_code
_entity_poly.pdbx_strand_id
1 'polypeptide(L)'
;MEIYFDNSSTTKISEDVTNEVVFGMKNFYGNPSSLHNLGLKSEKKLKECRETLAKTINAKENEIYFNSGGSEGNNFVLKGILKSGSHFITTPFEHASILNIIKKLEANNVKVTFLKIDKDGKVDLEHLRESITKDTALVSIMHVNNEIGVIQDLEVIGAIVREKSSRAKFHVDAVQGYGKFPIDVNKMNIDFLTVSAHKFHGPKGVGFVYIKKPNTIIPLIEGGSQESGVRAGTQNIPGIMGMTLAAKISNTNIQENYKKVFGIKERFIEKLKSIENIKINSPLSEKFSPYILNVSFKGIKGEVLLHFLEEAEIYVSTGSACSSKEREKLGGSYVLKALDLSKDEIQGGIRFSFSDDNNEEEVDYVIDNLNKGLKFLRRKR
;
A
#
# COMPACT_ATOMS: atom_id res chain seq x y z
N MET A 1 9.07 -18.05 -20.39
CA MET A 1 9.66 -16.90 -19.64
C MET A 1 8.67 -16.53 -18.56
N GLU A 2 9.05 -16.68 -17.30
CA GLU A 2 8.21 -16.29 -16.18
C GLU A 2 8.21 -14.76 -16.01
N ILE A 3 7.05 -14.11 -16.12
CA ILE A 3 6.89 -12.66 -15.99
C ILE A 3 5.97 -12.33 -14.84
N TYR A 4 6.49 -11.59 -13.86
CA TYR A 4 5.75 -11.20 -12.67
C TYR A 4 5.36 -9.71 -12.69
N PHE A 5 4.14 -9.44 -13.14
CA PHE A 5 3.53 -8.09 -13.16
C PHE A 5 2.41 -7.95 -12.12
N ASP A 6 2.58 -8.60 -10.95
CA ASP A 6 1.67 -8.47 -9.80
C ASP A 6 2.36 -7.96 -8.53
N ASN A 7 3.34 -7.06 -8.69
CA ASN A 7 4.14 -6.48 -7.61
C ASN A 7 3.31 -5.66 -6.58
N SER A 8 2.13 -5.17 -6.96
CA SER A 8 1.21 -4.52 -6.02
C SER A 8 0.55 -5.49 -5.05
N SER A 9 0.44 -6.79 -5.38
CA SER A 9 -0.04 -7.82 -4.46
C SER A 9 1.05 -8.23 -3.46
N THR A 10 2.24 -8.50 -3.94
CA THR A 10 3.46 -8.73 -3.14
C THR A 10 4.68 -8.65 -4.07
N THR A 11 5.83 -8.23 -3.57
CA THR A 11 7.07 -8.27 -4.36
C THR A 11 7.87 -9.52 -4.03
N LYS A 12 8.75 -9.93 -4.96
CA LYS A 12 9.76 -10.94 -4.71
C LYS A 12 10.77 -10.38 -3.70
N ILE A 13 11.12 -11.16 -2.68
CA ILE A 13 12.18 -10.77 -1.75
C ILE A 13 13.53 -10.81 -2.47
N SER A 14 14.37 -9.80 -2.26
CA SER A 14 15.72 -9.80 -2.85
C SER A 14 16.65 -10.80 -2.16
N GLU A 15 17.71 -11.21 -2.85
CA GLU A 15 18.69 -12.16 -2.30
C GLU A 15 19.42 -11.57 -1.09
N ASP A 16 19.83 -10.33 -1.15
CA ASP A 16 20.47 -9.64 -0.04
C ASP A 16 19.60 -9.60 1.21
N VAL A 17 18.30 -9.30 1.02
CA VAL A 17 17.33 -9.28 2.12
C VAL A 17 17.09 -10.68 2.67
N THR A 18 17.06 -11.71 1.82
CA THR A 18 16.95 -13.10 2.25
C THR A 18 18.14 -13.49 3.11
N ASN A 19 19.34 -13.14 2.68
CA ASN A 19 20.58 -13.39 3.42
C ASN A 19 20.60 -12.67 4.76
N GLU A 20 20.13 -11.42 4.83
CA GLU A 20 20.02 -10.66 6.10
C GLU A 20 19.02 -11.32 7.07
N VAL A 21 17.88 -11.84 6.57
CA VAL A 21 16.93 -12.59 7.40
C VAL A 21 17.56 -13.86 7.96
N VAL A 22 18.23 -14.64 7.12
CA VAL A 22 18.95 -15.88 7.54
C VAL A 22 20.04 -15.56 8.55
N PHE A 23 20.81 -14.49 8.33
CA PHE A 23 21.81 -14.01 9.27
C PHE A 23 21.16 -13.64 10.61
N GLY A 24 20.05 -12.94 10.58
CA GLY A 24 19.26 -12.59 11.76
C GLY A 24 18.81 -13.80 12.57
N MET A 25 18.27 -14.82 11.89
CA MET A 25 17.84 -16.09 12.52
C MET A 25 18.97 -16.80 13.24
N LYS A 26 20.17 -16.81 12.65
CA LYS A 26 21.33 -17.51 13.22
C LYS A 26 22.01 -16.75 14.36
N ASN A 27 22.00 -15.42 14.32
CA ASN A 27 22.85 -14.60 15.17
C ASN A 27 22.11 -13.75 16.23
N PHE A 28 20.79 -13.55 16.08
CA PHE A 28 19.96 -12.69 16.95
C PHE A 28 18.74 -13.44 17.51
N TYR A 29 18.96 -14.68 18.00
CA TYR A 29 17.92 -15.53 18.56
C TYR A 29 17.59 -15.23 20.05
N GLY A 30 18.37 -14.37 20.71
CA GLY A 30 18.11 -13.94 22.09
C GLY A 30 16.86 -13.04 22.16
N ASN A 31 16.03 -13.26 23.19
CA ASN A 31 14.88 -12.38 23.42
C ASN A 31 15.38 -10.97 23.83
N PRO A 32 14.99 -9.90 23.13
CA PRO A 32 15.42 -8.52 23.45
C PRO A 32 15.08 -8.07 24.87
N SER A 33 14.08 -8.67 25.51
CA SER A 33 13.70 -8.35 26.90
C SER A 33 14.53 -9.09 27.96
N SER A 34 15.45 -10.00 27.55
CA SER A 34 16.29 -10.75 28.48
C SER A 34 17.50 -9.94 28.93
N LEU A 35 17.83 -10.01 30.23
CA LEU A 35 18.91 -9.23 30.83
C LEU A 35 20.33 -9.76 30.53
N HIS A 36 20.46 -10.94 29.93
CA HIS A 36 21.75 -11.49 29.54
C HIS A 36 22.26 -10.92 28.20
N ASN A 37 23.56 -11.12 27.92
CA ASN A 37 24.23 -10.52 26.75
C ASN A 37 23.57 -10.82 25.40
N LEU A 38 22.93 -11.99 25.19
CA LEU A 38 22.26 -12.32 23.95
C LEU A 38 20.99 -11.47 23.78
N GLY A 39 20.26 -11.20 24.87
CA GLY A 39 19.14 -10.28 24.85
C GLY A 39 19.56 -8.85 24.53
N LEU A 40 20.59 -8.35 25.22
CA LEU A 40 21.16 -7.02 24.98
C LEU A 40 21.65 -6.85 23.52
N LYS A 41 22.27 -7.90 22.94
CA LYS A 41 22.68 -7.89 21.53
C LYS A 41 21.46 -7.70 20.59
N SER A 42 20.38 -8.41 20.85
CA SER A 42 19.14 -8.35 20.10
C SER A 42 18.43 -7.00 20.25
N GLU A 43 18.40 -6.45 21.47
CA GLU A 43 17.83 -5.13 21.75
C GLU A 43 18.57 -4.02 20.99
N LYS A 44 19.92 -4.03 21.04
CA LYS A 44 20.75 -3.09 20.27
C LYS A 44 20.45 -3.16 18.77
N LYS A 45 20.32 -4.38 18.21
CA LYS A 45 20.00 -4.55 16.79
C LYS A 45 18.63 -4.01 16.44
N LEU A 46 17.61 -4.23 17.28
CA LEU A 46 16.28 -3.63 17.09
C LEU A 46 16.33 -2.10 17.11
N LYS A 47 17.13 -1.52 18.01
CA LYS A 47 17.33 -0.07 18.08
C LYS A 47 17.94 0.46 16.78
N GLU A 48 19.02 -0.15 16.29
CA GLU A 48 19.65 0.20 15.00
C GLU A 48 18.65 0.14 13.82
N CYS A 49 17.83 -0.91 13.78
CA CYS A 49 16.78 -1.05 12.76
C CYS A 49 15.77 0.10 12.85
N ARG A 50 15.33 0.42 14.06
CA ARG A 50 14.34 1.48 14.31
C ARG A 50 14.89 2.86 13.92
N GLU A 51 16.14 3.18 14.26
CA GLU A 51 16.83 4.40 13.85
C GLU A 51 16.94 4.50 12.32
N THR A 52 17.27 3.40 11.65
CA THR A 52 17.37 3.36 10.19
C THR A 52 16.04 3.62 9.52
N LEU A 53 14.96 2.95 9.96
CA LEU A 53 13.62 3.14 9.41
C LEU A 53 13.09 4.56 9.67
N ALA A 54 13.32 5.11 10.86
CA ALA A 54 12.94 6.48 11.20
C ALA A 54 13.57 7.50 10.23
N LYS A 55 14.84 7.34 9.88
CA LYS A 55 15.56 8.21 8.94
C LYS A 55 14.92 8.20 7.55
N THR A 56 14.37 7.07 7.09
CA THR A 56 13.77 6.97 5.75
C THR A 56 12.50 7.83 5.57
N ILE A 57 11.89 8.29 6.67
CA ILE A 57 10.66 9.12 6.65
C ILE A 57 10.82 10.43 7.42
N ASN A 58 12.05 10.80 7.79
CA ASN A 58 12.37 11.99 8.61
C ASN A 58 11.65 12.00 9.98
N ALA A 59 11.59 10.83 10.65
CA ALA A 59 11.02 10.63 11.97
C ALA A 59 12.09 10.41 13.03
N LYS A 60 11.68 10.34 14.31
CA LYS A 60 12.51 9.92 15.43
C LYS A 60 12.37 8.42 15.68
N GLU A 61 13.43 7.79 16.22
CA GLU A 61 13.43 6.34 16.50
C GLU A 61 12.26 5.91 17.40
N ASN A 62 11.95 6.68 18.42
CA ASN A 62 10.87 6.40 19.37
C ASN A 62 9.46 6.64 18.85
N GLU A 63 9.31 6.94 17.56
CA GLU A 63 8.04 7.09 16.84
C GLU A 63 7.76 5.90 15.91
N ILE A 64 8.68 4.92 15.79
CA ILE A 64 8.53 3.72 14.97
C ILE A 64 8.12 2.54 15.84
N TYR A 65 7.09 1.79 15.45
CA TYR A 65 6.57 0.63 16.18
C TYR A 65 6.39 -0.54 15.22
N PHE A 66 7.02 -1.68 15.52
CA PHE A 66 6.97 -2.87 14.67
C PHE A 66 5.64 -3.63 14.81
N ASN A 67 5.15 -4.14 13.68
CA ASN A 67 3.94 -4.95 13.60
C ASN A 67 4.09 -6.05 12.52
N SER A 68 2.99 -6.77 12.22
CA SER A 68 3.00 -7.84 11.21
C SER A 68 2.76 -7.35 9.77
N GLY A 69 2.45 -6.06 9.55
CA GLY A 69 2.22 -5.50 8.21
C GLY A 69 1.03 -4.55 8.14
N GLY A 70 0.64 -4.19 6.91
CA GLY A 70 -0.32 -3.11 6.64
C GLY A 70 -1.69 -3.30 7.30
N SER A 71 -2.25 -4.52 7.26
CA SER A 71 -3.57 -4.77 7.85
C SER A 71 -3.58 -4.61 9.37
N GLU A 72 -2.55 -5.08 10.08
CA GLU A 72 -2.40 -4.83 11.51
C GLU A 72 -2.21 -3.34 11.76
N GLY A 73 -1.33 -2.66 11.02
CA GLY A 73 -1.05 -1.25 11.19
C GLY A 73 -2.29 -0.35 11.01
N ASN A 74 -3.04 -0.54 9.94
CA ASN A 74 -4.28 0.20 9.69
C ASN A 74 -5.33 -0.03 10.78
N ASN A 75 -5.55 -1.30 11.16
CA ASN A 75 -6.48 -1.64 12.25
C ASN A 75 -6.02 -1.08 13.59
N PHE A 76 -4.71 -1.08 13.86
CA PHE A 76 -4.13 -0.54 15.07
C PHE A 76 -4.41 0.95 15.21
N VAL A 77 -4.16 1.73 14.13
CA VAL A 77 -4.44 3.17 14.15
C VAL A 77 -5.93 3.44 14.28
N LEU A 78 -6.78 2.84 13.45
CA LEU A 78 -8.20 3.16 13.43
C LEU A 78 -8.87 2.77 14.76
N LYS A 79 -8.64 1.56 15.26
CA LYS A 79 -9.25 1.08 16.51
C LYS A 79 -8.65 1.75 17.74
N GLY A 80 -7.37 2.13 17.68
CA GLY A 80 -6.69 2.78 18.80
C GLY A 80 -7.01 4.27 18.96
N ILE A 81 -7.52 4.93 17.92
CA ILE A 81 -7.85 6.36 17.92
C ILE A 81 -9.36 6.61 17.97
N LEU A 82 -10.14 5.87 17.19
CA LEU A 82 -11.57 6.10 17.03
C LEU A 82 -12.36 5.53 18.22
N LYS A 83 -13.12 6.40 18.89
CA LYS A 83 -13.99 6.07 20.03
C LYS A 83 -15.43 6.44 19.71
N SER A 84 -16.38 5.96 20.50
CA SER A 84 -17.78 6.37 20.38
C SER A 84 -17.92 7.90 20.38
N GLY A 85 -18.71 8.42 19.46
CA GLY A 85 -18.90 9.86 19.23
C GLY A 85 -17.80 10.53 18.37
N SER A 86 -16.75 9.81 17.98
CA SER A 86 -15.72 10.34 17.06
C SER A 86 -16.25 10.49 15.64
N HIS A 87 -15.68 11.44 14.89
CA HIS A 87 -15.86 11.54 13.46
C HIS A 87 -14.59 11.06 12.73
N PHE A 88 -14.78 10.21 11.73
CA PHE A 88 -13.76 9.61 10.88
C PHE A 88 -13.98 10.01 9.42
N ILE A 89 -12.94 10.52 8.77
CA ILE A 89 -12.96 10.90 7.35
C ILE A 89 -12.01 9.97 6.59
N THR A 90 -12.47 9.42 5.46
CA THR A 90 -11.68 8.51 4.63
C THR A 90 -12.13 8.57 3.16
N THR A 91 -11.55 7.75 2.28
CA THR A 91 -11.93 7.69 0.86
C THR A 91 -12.71 6.40 0.55
N PRO A 92 -13.54 6.38 -0.52
CA PRO A 92 -14.33 5.21 -0.88
C PRO A 92 -13.49 4.07 -1.49
N PHE A 93 -12.20 4.28 -1.73
CA PHE A 93 -11.31 3.32 -2.39
C PHE A 93 -10.08 2.92 -1.54
N GLU A 94 -10.15 3.10 -0.22
CA GLU A 94 -9.12 2.61 0.71
C GLU A 94 -8.94 1.09 0.62
N HIS A 95 -7.82 0.59 1.14
CA HIS A 95 -7.61 -0.85 1.25
C HIS A 95 -8.68 -1.51 2.14
N ALA A 96 -9.00 -2.78 1.87
CA ALA A 96 -9.98 -3.56 2.63
C ALA A 96 -9.73 -3.59 4.15
N SER A 97 -8.48 -3.47 4.60
CA SER A 97 -8.13 -3.35 6.03
C SER A 97 -8.67 -2.09 6.71
N ILE A 98 -9.06 -1.08 5.93
CA ILE A 98 -9.75 0.14 6.39
C ILE A 98 -11.25 0.02 6.14
N LEU A 99 -11.66 -0.30 4.90
CA LEU A 99 -13.09 -0.31 4.54
C LEU A 99 -13.90 -1.36 5.31
N ASN A 100 -13.35 -2.56 5.54
CA ASN A 100 -14.10 -3.67 6.15
C ASN A 100 -14.38 -3.46 7.64
N ILE A 101 -13.70 -2.53 8.32
CA ILE A 101 -13.98 -2.23 9.71
C ILE A 101 -14.99 -1.09 9.90
N ILE A 102 -15.35 -0.36 8.84
CA ILE A 102 -16.23 0.82 8.92
C ILE A 102 -17.57 0.45 9.54
N LYS A 103 -18.22 -0.63 9.12
CA LYS A 103 -19.48 -1.08 9.71
C LYS A 103 -19.42 -1.29 11.22
N LYS A 104 -18.27 -1.80 11.72
CA LYS A 104 -18.06 -1.96 13.17
C LYS A 104 -17.84 -0.62 13.86
N LEU A 105 -17.17 0.31 13.21
CA LEU A 105 -16.98 1.67 13.73
C LEU A 105 -18.32 2.41 13.83
N GLU A 106 -19.15 2.34 12.80
CA GLU A 106 -20.50 2.93 12.79
C GLU A 106 -21.41 2.30 13.85
N ALA A 107 -21.36 0.97 14.01
CA ALA A 107 -22.07 0.27 15.10
C ALA A 107 -21.62 0.69 16.50
N ASN A 108 -20.38 1.19 16.64
CA ASN A 108 -19.84 1.79 17.85
C ASN A 108 -20.01 3.33 17.91
N ASN A 109 -20.99 3.87 17.17
CA ASN A 109 -21.31 5.28 17.15
C ASN A 109 -20.17 6.20 16.67
N VAL A 110 -19.32 5.72 15.74
CA VAL A 110 -18.37 6.55 15.01
C VAL A 110 -19.05 7.06 13.75
N LYS A 111 -19.10 8.38 13.57
CA LYS A 111 -19.60 8.98 12.32
C LYS A 111 -18.52 8.83 11.24
N VAL A 112 -18.88 8.33 10.06
CA VAL A 112 -17.95 8.18 8.94
C VAL A 112 -18.36 9.09 7.78
N THR A 113 -17.39 9.81 7.22
CA THR A 113 -17.55 10.60 5.99
C THR A 113 -16.60 10.08 4.93
N PHE A 114 -17.15 9.68 3.79
CA PHE A 114 -16.37 9.38 2.59
C PHE A 114 -16.16 10.65 1.78
N LEU A 115 -14.91 10.96 1.48
CA LEU A 115 -14.56 12.10 0.63
C LEU A 115 -14.98 11.85 -0.81
N LYS A 116 -15.40 12.92 -1.47
CA LYS A 116 -15.55 12.93 -2.93
C LYS A 116 -14.18 12.80 -3.57
N ILE A 117 -14.15 12.16 -4.73
CA ILE A 117 -12.97 12.02 -5.58
C ILE A 117 -13.28 12.50 -6.99
N ASP A 118 -12.27 12.97 -7.70
CA ASP A 118 -12.41 13.31 -9.11
C ASP A 118 -12.35 12.03 -10.01
N LYS A 119 -12.50 12.22 -11.31
CA LYS A 119 -12.45 11.14 -12.30
C LYS A 119 -11.12 10.37 -12.35
N ASP A 120 -10.05 10.96 -11.86
CA ASP A 120 -8.71 10.36 -11.76
C ASP A 120 -8.52 9.65 -10.40
N GLY A 121 -9.45 9.82 -9.44
CA GLY A 121 -9.37 9.29 -8.09
C GLY A 121 -8.63 10.20 -7.11
N LYS A 122 -8.38 11.48 -7.45
CA LYS A 122 -7.83 12.46 -6.51
C LYS A 122 -8.91 12.91 -5.53
N VAL A 123 -8.52 13.09 -4.27
CA VAL A 123 -9.41 13.62 -3.23
C VAL A 123 -9.82 15.05 -3.56
N ASP A 124 -11.12 15.33 -3.44
CA ASP A 124 -11.66 16.69 -3.49
C ASP A 124 -11.26 17.46 -2.22
N LEU A 125 -10.34 18.41 -2.39
CA LEU A 125 -9.74 19.16 -1.28
C LEU A 125 -10.75 20.13 -0.64
N GLU A 126 -11.71 20.67 -1.38
CA GLU A 126 -12.75 21.53 -0.81
C GLU A 126 -13.73 20.69 0.01
N HIS A 127 -14.15 19.54 -0.49
CA HIS A 127 -14.94 18.62 0.29
C HIS A 127 -14.22 18.13 1.56
N LEU A 128 -12.90 17.94 1.51
CA LEU A 128 -12.09 17.66 2.72
C LEU A 128 -12.18 18.83 3.72
N ARG A 129 -12.00 20.08 3.26
CA ARG A 129 -12.09 21.28 4.11
C ARG A 129 -13.43 21.41 4.81
N GLU A 130 -14.52 21.16 4.07
CA GLU A 130 -15.90 21.24 4.56
C GLU A 130 -16.25 20.09 5.53
N SER A 131 -15.66 18.91 5.31
CA SER A 131 -15.94 17.71 6.11
C SER A 131 -15.29 17.72 7.48
N ILE A 132 -14.19 18.45 7.67
CA ILE A 132 -13.49 18.50 8.97
C ILE A 132 -14.29 19.34 9.96
N THR A 133 -14.69 18.72 11.08
CA THR A 133 -15.46 19.33 12.16
C THR A 133 -14.68 19.28 13.48
N LYS A 134 -15.19 19.91 14.52
CA LYS A 134 -14.63 19.84 15.89
C LYS A 134 -14.58 18.42 16.46
N ASP A 135 -15.44 17.51 15.95
CA ASP A 135 -15.54 16.13 16.40
C ASP A 135 -14.67 15.19 15.56
N THR A 136 -14.03 15.70 14.48
CA THR A 136 -13.12 14.92 13.64
C THR A 136 -11.91 14.47 14.46
N ALA A 137 -11.78 13.16 14.65
CA ALA A 137 -10.68 12.55 15.37
C ALA A 137 -9.57 12.05 14.42
N LEU A 138 -9.96 11.54 13.23
CA LEU A 138 -9.03 10.94 12.28
C LEU A 138 -9.46 11.23 10.85
N VAL A 139 -8.48 11.61 10.03
CA VAL A 139 -8.54 11.61 8.55
C VAL A 139 -7.56 10.53 8.11
N SER A 140 -8.03 9.52 7.36
CA SER A 140 -7.19 8.43 6.85
C SER A 140 -7.30 8.35 5.34
N ILE A 141 -6.16 8.51 4.66
CA ILE A 141 -6.08 8.54 3.19
C ILE A 141 -4.86 7.73 2.76
N MET A 142 -5.04 6.79 1.83
CA MET A 142 -3.92 6.05 1.27
C MET A 142 -3.06 6.96 0.37
N HIS A 143 -1.74 6.78 0.43
CA HIS A 143 -0.80 7.55 -0.39
C HIS A 143 -0.96 7.24 -1.87
N VAL A 144 -0.91 5.95 -2.20
CA VAL A 144 -1.02 5.45 -3.58
C VAL A 144 -2.06 4.34 -3.62
N ASN A 145 -3.04 4.46 -4.51
CA ASN A 145 -4.05 3.43 -4.65
C ASN A 145 -3.48 2.15 -5.28
N ASN A 146 -3.76 1.02 -4.68
CA ASN A 146 -3.19 -0.28 -5.06
C ASN A 146 -3.77 -0.90 -6.34
N GLU A 147 -4.85 -0.34 -6.89
CA GLU A 147 -5.51 -0.85 -8.11
C GLU A 147 -5.25 0.04 -9.33
N ILE A 148 -5.39 1.35 -9.18
CA ILE A 148 -5.23 2.32 -10.28
C ILE A 148 -3.95 3.14 -10.19
N GLY A 149 -3.27 3.12 -9.04
CA GLY A 149 -2.01 3.84 -8.87
C GLY A 149 -2.12 5.35 -8.73
N VAL A 150 -3.32 5.91 -8.51
CA VAL A 150 -3.43 7.35 -8.24
C VAL A 150 -2.66 7.71 -6.98
N ILE A 151 -1.91 8.82 -7.03
CA ILE A 151 -1.08 9.33 -5.93
C ILE A 151 -1.81 10.50 -5.29
N GLN A 152 -2.03 10.49 -3.98
CA GLN A 152 -2.62 11.62 -3.25
C GLN A 152 -1.56 12.64 -2.85
N ASP A 153 -1.90 13.93 -2.85
CA ASP A 153 -1.01 15.00 -2.43
C ASP A 153 -1.03 15.15 -0.89
N LEU A 154 -0.14 14.38 -0.24
CA LEU A 154 -0.11 14.30 1.22
C LEU A 154 0.28 15.62 1.89
N GLU A 155 1.10 16.45 1.24
CA GLU A 155 1.51 17.75 1.79
C GLU A 155 0.30 18.70 1.86
N VAL A 156 -0.46 18.79 0.78
CA VAL A 156 -1.66 19.65 0.73
C VAL A 156 -2.73 19.11 1.68
N ILE A 157 -2.98 17.81 1.68
CA ILE A 157 -3.98 17.17 2.56
C ILE A 157 -3.61 17.39 4.03
N GLY A 158 -2.36 17.13 4.40
CA GLY A 158 -1.88 17.32 5.77
C GLY A 158 -1.94 18.79 6.23
N ALA A 159 -1.63 19.72 5.33
CA ALA A 159 -1.78 21.17 5.60
C ALA A 159 -3.25 21.55 5.88
N ILE A 160 -4.19 21.04 5.06
CA ILE A 160 -5.62 21.27 5.28
C ILE A 160 -6.09 20.70 6.62
N VAL A 161 -5.69 19.48 6.96
CA VAL A 161 -6.06 18.88 8.25
C VAL A 161 -5.57 19.74 9.42
N ARG A 162 -4.32 20.24 9.36
CA ARG A 162 -3.76 21.12 10.41
C ARG A 162 -4.43 22.49 10.47
N GLU A 163 -4.73 23.09 9.32
CA GLU A 163 -5.43 24.38 9.22
C GLU A 163 -6.83 24.29 9.85
N LYS A 164 -7.57 23.22 9.54
CA LYS A 164 -8.98 23.08 9.94
C LYS A 164 -9.17 22.57 11.36
N SER A 165 -8.21 21.80 11.91
CA SER A 165 -8.33 21.21 13.24
C SER A 165 -6.99 20.92 13.89
N SER A 166 -6.77 21.45 15.09
CA SER A 166 -5.64 21.07 15.95
C SER A 166 -5.81 19.65 16.57
N ARG A 167 -7.05 19.14 16.60
CA ARG A 167 -7.41 17.85 17.22
C ARG A 167 -7.35 16.71 16.22
N ALA A 168 -7.85 16.90 15.00
CA ALA A 168 -7.88 15.87 13.98
C ALA A 168 -6.47 15.35 13.69
N LYS A 169 -6.33 14.02 13.64
CA LYS A 169 -5.08 13.33 13.29
C LYS A 169 -5.10 12.91 11.85
N PHE A 170 -3.93 12.94 11.21
CA PHE A 170 -3.75 12.50 9.84
C PHE A 170 -3.04 11.15 9.80
N HIS A 171 -3.73 10.12 9.31
CA HIS A 171 -3.19 8.79 9.06
C HIS A 171 -3.01 8.57 7.56
N VAL A 172 -1.88 7.99 7.19
CA VAL A 172 -1.56 7.61 5.81
C VAL A 172 -1.31 6.10 5.73
N ASP A 173 -2.11 5.39 4.93
CA ASP A 173 -1.72 4.07 4.45
C ASP A 173 -0.66 4.25 3.35
N ALA A 174 0.62 4.07 3.71
CA ALA A 174 1.75 4.22 2.80
C ALA A 174 2.23 2.88 2.22
N VAL A 175 1.46 1.81 2.36
CA VAL A 175 1.84 0.45 1.94
C VAL A 175 2.28 0.39 0.47
N GLN A 176 1.62 1.15 -0.42
CA GLN A 176 2.02 1.21 -1.84
C GLN A 176 2.98 2.35 -2.18
N GLY A 177 3.12 3.34 -1.31
CA GLY A 177 3.95 4.52 -1.56
C GLY A 177 5.36 4.42 -0.97
N TYR A 178 5.52 3.76 0.19
CA TYR A 178 6.81 3.64 0.87
C TYR A 178 7.85 2.87 0.03
N GLY A 179 9.07 3.39 -0.02
CA GLY A 179 10.16 2.85 -0.84
C GLY A 179 10.04 3.12 -2.34
N LYS A 180 8.95 3.78 -2.79
CA LYS A 180 8.70 4.15 -4.19
C LYS A 180 8.60 5.65 -4.39
N PHE A 181 8.20 6.38 -3.36
CA PHE A 181 8.08 7.83 -3.33
C PHE A 181 8.71 8.37 -2.06
N PRO A 182 9.34 9.57 -2.09
CA PRO A 182 9.85 10.21 -0.89
C PRO A 182 8.70 10.49 0.08
N ILE A 183 8.91 10.19 1.37
CA ILE A 183 7.96 10.50 2.44
C ILE A 183 8.71 11.27 3.53
N ASP A 184 8.22 12.46 3.85
CA ASP A 184 8.65 13.26 4.99
C ASP A 184 7.45 13.51 5.89
N VAL A 185 7.37 12.78 7.01
CA VAL A 185 6.21 12.85 7.90
C VAL A 185 6.02 14.21 8.54
N ASN A 186 7.08 15.01 8.68
CA ASN A 186 7.00 16.34 9.23
C ASN A 186 6.44 17.34 8.19
N LYS A 187 6.99 17.32 6.96
CA LYS A 187 6.55 18.18 5.87
C LYS A 187 5.10 17.90 5.46
N MET A 188 4.74 16.61 5.44
CA MET A 188 3.39 16.16 5.11
C MET A 188 2.39 16.23 6.28
N ASN A 189 2.82 16.70 7.46
CA ASN A 189 1.99 16.80 8.67
C ASN A 189 1.32 15.46 9.07
N ILE A 190 1.97 14.34 8.87
CA ILE A 190 1.45 13.00 9.17
C ILE A 190 1.57 12.74 10.67
N ASP A 191 0.50 12.21 11.29
CA ASP A 191 0.51 11.75 12.68
C ASP A 191 0.72 10.24 12.80
N PHE A 192 0.20 9.48 11.83
CA PHE A 192 0.31 8.03 11.76
C PHE A 192 0.61 7.59 10.33
N LEU A 193 1.53 6.66 10.18
CA LEU A 193 1.86 6.09 8.87
C LEU A 193 1.94 4.57 8.97
N THR A 194 1.31 3.85 8.07
CA THR A 194 1.35 2.38 8.02
C THR A 194 2.20 1.90 6.85
N VAL A 195 3.11 0.96 7.12
CA VAL A 195 4.04 0.38 6.15
C VAL A 195 4.06 -1.14 6.23
N SER A 196 4.25 -1.83 5.10
CA SER A 196 4.37 -3.29 5.01
C SER A 196 5.54 -3.71 4.13
N ALA A 197 6.47 -4.50 4.68
CA ALA A 197 7.76 -4.80 4.04
C ALA A 197 7.65 -5.51 2.69
N HIS A 198 6.68 -6.40 2.53
CA HIS A 198 6.54 -7.20 1.31
C HIS A 198 6.08 -6.41 0.07
N LYS A 199 5.93 -5.09 0.15
CA LYS A 199 5.60 -4.22 -0.99
C LYS A 199 6.84 -3.50 -1.57
N PHE A 200 7.98 -3.65 -0.91
CA PHE A 200 9.27 -3.09 -1.33
C PHE A 200 10.41 -4.10 -1.13
N HIS A 201 10.20 -5.32 -1.61
CA HIS A 201 11.18 -6.42 -1.63
C HIS A 201 11.65 -6.92 -0.25
N GLY A 202 10.89 -6.61 0.79
CA GLY A 202 11.10 -7.11 2.15
C GLY A 202 10.31 -8.39 2.44
N PRO A 203 10.52 -9.00 3.63
CA PRO A 203 9.83 -10.21 4.02
C PRO A 203 8.35 -9.97 4.30
N LYS A 204 7.53 -11.02 4.10
CA LYS A 204 6.13 -11.06 4.53
C LYS A 204 6.03 -11.15 6.05
N GLY A 205 4.91 -10.72 6.63
CA GLY A 205 4.64 -10.86 8.07
C GLY A 205 5.42 -9.87 8.95
N VAL A 206 5.90 -8.76 8.38
CA VAL A 206 6.55 -7.67 9.09
C VAL A 206 6.21 -6.32 8.46
N GLY A 207 6.06 -5.32 9.32
CA GLY A 207 5.82 -3.93 8.95
C GLY A 207 6.10 -3.01 10.14
N PHE A 208 5.79 -1.75 9.99
CA PHE A 208 5.82 -0.79 11.08
C PHE A 208 4.72 0.25 10.98
N VAL A 209 4.38 0.84 12.11
CA VAL A 209 3.56 2.06 12.20
C VAL A 209 4.45 3.17 12.76
N TYR A 210 4.44 4.33 12.10
CA TYR A 210 4.92 5.58 12.68
C TYR A 210 3.80 6.21 13.49
N ILE A 211 4.13 6.64 14.70
CA ILE A 211 3.23 7.35 15.62
C ILE A 211 3.94 8.62 16.10
N LYS A 212 3.54 9.77 15.58
CA LYS A 212 4.12 11.08 15.95
C LYS A 212 3.93 11.35 17.43
N LYS A 213 4.99 11.65 18.14
CA LYS A 213 4.91 12.09 19.53
C LYS A 213 4.33 13.53 19.63
N PRO A 214 3.51 13.87 20.63
CA PRO A 214 3.15 13.07 21.81
C PRO A 214 1.84 12.25 21.65
N ASN A 215 1.42 11.87 20.41
CA ASN A 215 0.22 11.08 20.24
C ASN A 215 0.30 9.77 21.03
N THR A 216 -0.82 9.37 21.60
CA THR A 216 -1.01 8.08 22.26
C THR A 216 -2.06 7.27 21.51
N ILE A 217 -1.95 5.97 21.56
CA ILE A 217 -2.84 5.04 20.86
C ILE A 217 -3.19 3.89 21.80
N ILE A 218 -4.45 3.43 21.75
CA ILE A 218 -4.87 2.25 22.52
C ILE A 218 -4.27 1.01 21.83
N PRO A 219 -3.59 0.11 22.57
CA PRO A 219 -3.05 -1.13 22.02
C PRO A 219 -4.13 -1.97 21.33
N LEU A 220 -3.79 -2.54 20.17
CA LEU A 220 -4.65 -3.54 19.50
C LEU A 220 -4.37 -4.94 20.03
N ILE A 221 -3.10 -5.22 20.37
CA ILE A 221 -2.63 -6.48 20.93
C ILE A 221 -2.09 -6.17 22.33
N GLU A 222 -2.79 -6.64 23.34
CA GLU A 222 -2.44 -6.45 24.75
C GLU A 222 -1.53 -7.56 25.25
N GLY A 223 -0.69 -7.28 26.28
CA GLY A 223 0.24 -8.25 26.86
C GLY A 223 1.44 -7.59 27.52
N GLY A 224 2.65 -8.04 27.16
CA GLY A 224 3.90 -7.52 27.71
C GLY A 224 4.25 -6.11 27.23
N SER A 225 5.36 -5.57 27.76
CA SER A 225 5.82 -4.19 27.51
C SER A 225 6.57 -3.98 26.19
N GLN A 226 6.55 -4.96 25.28
CA GLN A 226 7.19 -4.82 23.98
C GLN A 226 6.63 -3.61 23.24
N GLU A 227 7.43 -3.04 22.34
CA GLU A 227 7.09 -1.82 21.60
C GLU A 227 6.55 -0.71 22.54
N SER A 228 7.20 -0.50 23.68
CA SER A 228 6.78 0.49 24.69
C SER A 228 5.34 0.30 25.21
N GLY A 229 4.87 -0.94 25.25
CA GLY A 229 3.51 -1.30 25.73
C GLY A 229 2.39 -1.04 24.72
N VAL A 230 2.68 -0.55 23.53
CA VAL A 230 1.63 -0.26 22.52
C VAL A 230 1.37 -1.45 21.58
N ARG A 231 2.27 -2.42 21.53
CA ARG A 231 2.09 -3.66 20.78
C ARG A 231 2.85 -4.81 21.43
N ALA A 232 2.16 -5.65 22.15
CA ALA A 232 2.73 -6.79 22.87
C ALA A 232 3.19 -7.93 21.94
N GLY A 233 4.06 -8.79 22.44
CA GLY A 233 4.59 -9.97 21.75
C GLY A 233 6.06 -9.81 21.34
N THR A 234 6.82 -10.91 21.42
CA THR A 234 8.25 -10.93 21.07
C THR A 234 8.46 -10.48 19.64
N GLN A 235 9.40 -9.58 19.44
CA GLN A 235 9.68 -8.98 18.14
C GLN A 235 10.31 -10.00 17.17
N ASN A 236 9.87 -9.96 15.91
CA ASN A 236 10.42 -10.75 14.81
C ASN A 236 11.74 -10.10 14.32
N ILE A 237 12.83 -10.26 15.09
CA ILE A 237 14.10 -9.61 14.79
C ILE A 237 14.59 -9.91 13.36
N PRO A 238 14.63 -11.18 12.89
CA PRO A 238 15.09 -11.48 11.54
C PRO A 238 14.28 -10.79 10.45
N GLY A 239 12.95 -10.79 10.61
CA GLY A 239 12.04 -10.10 9.67
C GLY A 239 12.24 -8.59 9.71
N ILE A 240 12.46 -7.99 10.90
CA ILE A 240 12.72 -6.56 11.07
C ILE A 240 14.05 -6.17 10.42
N MET A 241 15.10 -6.99 10.58
CA MET A 241 16.39 -6.78 9.92
C MET A 241 16.26 -6.79 8.41
N GLY A 242 15.57 -7.81 7.85
CA GLY A 242 15.28 -7.90 6.42
C GLY A 242 14.45 -6.71 5.91
N MET A 243 13.39 -6.30 6.64
CA MET A 243 12.61 -5.11 6.32
C MET A 243 13.49 -3.85 6.30
N THR A 244 14.37 -3.71 7.27
CA THR A 244 15.24 -2.53 7.38
C THR A 244 16.24 -2.45 6.22
N LEU A 245 16.80 -3.58 5.80
CA LEU A 245 17.69 -3.62 4.63
C LEU A 245 16.91 -3.30 3.36
N ALA A 246 15.73 -3.90 3.15
CA ALA A 246 14.87 -3.59 2.02
C ALA A 246 14.48 -2.11 1.98
N ALA A 247 14.13 -1.53 3.12
CA ALA A 247 13.81 -0.11 3.24
C ALA A 247 15.00 0.78 2.88
N LYS A 248 16.21 0.45 3.34
CA LYS A 248 17.44 1.18 2.99
C LYS A 248 17.69 1.14 1.49
N ILE A 249 17.64 -0.03 0.86
CA ILE A 249 17.88 -0.20 -0.58
C ILE A 249 16.83 0.59 -1.37
N SER A 250 15.54 0.38 -1.11
CA SER A 250 14.45 1.03 -1.84
C SER A 250 14.50 2.56 -1.72
N ASN A 251 14.72 3.10 -0.50
CA ASN A 251 14.73 4.55 -0.31
C ASN A 251 15.99 5.23 -0.87
N THR A 252 17.12 4.52 -0.94
CA THR A 252 18.34 5.05 -1.59
C THR A 252 18.14 5.19 -3.10
N ASN A 253 17.42 4.28 -3.73
CA ASN A 253 17.31 4.16 -5.19
C ASN A 253 15.97 4.68 -5.75
N ILE A 254 15.16 5.42 -4.97
CA ILE A 254 13.82 5.86 -5.38
C ILE A 254 13.82 6.49 -6.78
N GLN A 255 14.72 7.43 -7.07
CA GLN A 255 14.70 8.16 -8.33
C GLN A 255 15.11 7.27 -9.51
N GLU A 256 16.10 6.42 -9.33
CA GLU A 256 16.57 5.49 -10.36
C GLU A 256 15.50 4.46 -10.68
N ASN A 257 14.93 3.82 -9.63
CA ASN A 257 13.86 2.85 -9.77
C ASN A 257 12.61 3.48 -10.39
N TYR A 258 12.25 4.69 -9.97
CA TYR A 258 11.14 5.44 -10.57
C TYR A 258 11.34 5.64 -12.07
N LYS A 259 12.53 6.12 -12.49
CA LYS A 259 12.85 6.35 -13.90
C LYS A 259 12.79 5.07 -14.73
N LYS A 260 13.35 3.97 -14.20
CA LYS A 260 13.31 2.66 -14.87
C LYS A 260 11.87 2.18 -15.06
N VAL A 261 11.08 2.18 -13.98
CA VAL A 261 9.69 1.69 -14.02
C VAL A 261 8.78 2.61 -14.83
N PHE A 262 9.07 3.92 -14.86
CA PHE A 262 8.39 4.86 -15.73
C PHE A 262 8.57 4.49 -17.21
N GLY A 263 9.80 4.17 -17.65
CA GLY A 263 10.07 3.71 -19.02
C GLY A 263 9.34 2.41 -19.37
N ILE A 264 9.27 1.47 -18.43
CA ILE A 264 8.50 0.22 -18.61
C ILE A 264 7.01 0.52 -18.83
N LYS A 265 6.41 1.36 -17.98
CA LYS A 265 5.00 1.75 -18.12
C LYS A 265 4.73 2.52 -19.40
N GLU A 266 5.63 3.45 -19.76
CA GLU A 266 5.55 4.23 -21.00
C GLU A 266 5.55 3.31 -22.22
N ARG A 267 6.51 2.38 -22.32
CA ARG A 267 6.57 1.38 -23.40
C ARG A 267 5.29 0.53 -23.46
N PHE A 268 4.80 0.10 -22.29
CA PHE A 268 3.57 -0.69 -22.22
C PHE A 268 2.37 0.10 -22.78
N ILE A 269 2.18 1.34 -22.33
CA ILE A 269 1.09 2.21 -22.79
C ILE A 269 1.20 2.50 -24.28
N GLU A 270 2.40 2.74 -24.79
CA GLU A 270 2.61 2.98 -26.23
C GLU A 270 2.15 1.79 -27.06
N LYS A 271 2.52 0.57 -26.66
CA LYS A 271 2.12 -0.65 -27.36
C LYS A 271 0.61 -0.96 -27.21
N LEU A 272 0.00 -0.57 -26.10
CA LEU A 272 -1.46 -0.72 -25.92
C LEU A 272 -2.28 0.16 -26.87
N LYS A 273 -1.73 1.24 -27.44
CA LYS A 273 -2.44 2.10 -28.41
C LYS A 273 -2.90 1.36 -29.66
N SER A 274 -2.24 0.26 -30.02
CA SER A 274 -2.61 -0.60 -31.15
C SER A 274 -3.76 -1.57 -30.83
N ILE A 275 -4.19 -1.68 -29.58
CA ILE A 275 -5.22 -2.61 -29.14
C ILE A 275 -6.55 -1.87 -29.02
N GLU A 276 -7.53 -2.30 -29.80
CA GLU A 276 -8.87 -1.73 -29.80
C GLU A 276 -9.70 -2.20 -28.58
N ASN A 277 -10.75 -1.42 -28.28
CA ASN A 277 -11.72 -1.72 -27.21
C ASN A 277 -11.07 -1.88 -25.83
N ILE A 278 -10.14 -0.99 -25.51
CA ILE A 278 -9.55 -0.86 -24.17
C ILE A 278 -9.78 0.55 -23.60
N LYS A 279 -9.64 0.65 -22.28
CA LYS A 279 -9.56 1.93 -21.57
C LYS A 279 -8.42 1.85 -20.56
N ILE A 280 -7.48 2.77 -20.66
CA ILE A 280 -6.40 2.92 -19.68
C ILE A 280 -6.93 3.74 -18.51
N ASN A 281 -7.03 3.11 -17.33
CA ASN A 281 -7.50 3.74 -16.09
C ASN A 281 -6.37 4.41 -15.30
N SER A 282 -5.12 4.12 -15.63
CA SER A 282 -3.90 4.65 -15.01
C SER A 282 -2.99 5.30 -16.06
N PRO A 283 -3.36 6.45 -16.64
CA PRO A 283 -2.58 7.08 -17.70
C PRO A 283 -1.17 7.44 -17.23
N LEU A 284 -0.28 7.70 -18.20
CA LEU A 284 1.06 8.18 -17.92
C LEU A 284 0.99 9.67 -17.58
N SER A 285 1.03 10.00 -16.31
CA SER A 285 1.06 11.37 -15.80
C SER A 285 1.59 11.38 -14.36
N GLU A 286 1.99 12.55 -13.85
CA GLU A 286 2.45 12.75 -12.47
C GLU A 286 1.40 12.42 -11.40
N LYS A 287 0.12 12.34 -11.78
CA LYS A 287 -0.96 11.94 -10.87
C LYS A 287 -0.96 10.44 -10.58
N PHE A 288 -0.32 9.63 -11.40
CA PHE A 288 -0.35 8.17 -11.31
C PHE A 288 1.04 7.57 -11.15
N SER A 289 1.15 6.63 -10.22
CA SER A 289 2.35 5.85 -9.99
C SER A 289 2.80 5.10 -11.27
N PRO A 290 4.08 5.15 -11.63
CA PRO A 290 4.58 4.33 -12.72
C PRO A 290 4.54 2.82 -12.40
N TYR A 291 4.52 2.47 -11.13
CA TYR A 291 4.50 1.07 -10.67
C TYR A 291 3.18 0.34 -10.91
N ILE A 292 2.11 1.04 -11.30
CA ILE A 292 0.76 0.45 -11.46
C ILE A 292 0.15 0.93 -12.78
N LEU A 293 -0.35 -0.02 -13.56
CA LEU A 293 -1.12 0.19 -14.77
C LEU A 293 -2.41 -0.62 -14.70
N ASN A 294 -3.54 0.05 -14.70
CA ASN A 294 -4.86 -0.58 -14.77
C ASN A 294 -5.48 -0.34 -16.15
N VAL A 295 -5.91 -1.42 -16.79
CA VAL A 295 -6.51 -1.38 -18.14
C VAL A 295 -7.79 -2.19 -18.13
N SER A 296 -8.88 -1.61 -18.64
CA SER A 296 -10.13 -2.29 -18.88
C SER A 296 -10.17 -2.82 -20.33
N PHE A 297 -10.28 -4.13 -20.50
CA PHE A 297 -10.44 -4.80 -21.80
C PHE A 297 -11.91 -5.05 -22.06
N LYS A 298 -12.58 -4.14 -22.81
CA LYS A 298 -14.02 -4.18 -23.04
C LYS A 298 -14.44 -5.45 -23.78
N GLY A 299 -15.60 -5.99 -23.39
CA GLY A 299 -16.15 -7.20 -23.96
C GLY A 299 -15.46 -8.51 -23.49
N ILE A 300 -14.58 -8.48 -22.52
CA ILE A 300 -13.90 -9.68 -21.97
C ILE A 300 -13.94 -9.61 -20.44
N LYS A 301 -14.15 -10.76 -19.81
CA LYS A 301 -13.96 -10.86 -18.35
C LYS A 301 -12.47 -10.89 -18.03
N GLY A 302 -12.01 -9.99 -17.16
CA GLY A 302 -10.61 -9.90 -16.74
C GLY A 302 -10.05 -11.21 -16.18
N GLU A 303 -10.85 -11.98 -15.42
CA GLU A 303 -10.43 -13.30 -14.92
C GLU A 303 -10.11 -14.29 -16.04
N VAL A 304 -10.89 -14.28 -17.13
CA VAL A 304 -10.64 -15.18 -18.28
C VAL A 304 -9.35 -14.78 -19.00
N LEU A 305 -9.13 -13.46 -19.15
CA LEU A 305 -7.88 -12.96 -19.75
C LEU A 305 -6.67 -13.22 -18.85
N LEU A 306 -6.83 -13.08 -17.53
CA LEU A 306 -5.78 -13.40 -16.55
C LEU A 306 -5.34 -14.87 -16.69
N HIS A 307 -6.27 -15.83 -16.70
CA HIS A 307 -5.93 -17.24 -16.86
C HIS A 307 -5.32 -17.56 -18.22
N PHE A 308 -5.75 -16.86 -19.29
CA PHE A 308 -5.08 -16.99 -20.60
C PHE A 308 -3.61 -16.54 -20.55
N LEU A 309 -3.31 -15.45 -19.81
CA LEU A 309 -1.95 -14.96 -19.64
C LEU A 309 -1.12 -15.88 -18.74
N GLU A 310 -1.73 -16.46 -17.71
CA GLU A 310 -1.10 -17.43 -16.79
C GLU A 310 -0.59 -18.68 -17.53
N GLU A 311 -1.31 -19.16 -18.56
CA GLU A 311 -0.85 -20.26 -19.43
C GLU A 311 0.47 -19.93 -20.17
N ALA A 312 0.79 -18.63 -20.34
CA ALA A 312 2.03 -18.14 -20.89
C ALA A 312 3.04 -17.70 -19.79
N GLU A 313 2.85 -18.12 -18.54
CA GLU A 313 3.64 -17.74 -17.36
C GLU A 313 3.68 -16.22 -17.09
N ILE A 314 2.61 -15.50 -17.44
CA ILE A 314 2.46 -14.06 -17.20
C ILE A 314 1.49 -13.86 -16.03
N TYR A 315 2.00 -13.37 -14.90
CA TYR A 315 1.24 -13.20 -13.67
C TYR A 315 0.80 -11.75 -13.49
N VAL A 316 -0.51 -11.52 -13.53
CA VAL A 316 -1.19 -10.23 -13.38
C VAL A 316 -2.34 -10.33 -12.38
N SER A 317 -3.07 -9.24 -12.12
CA SER A 317 -4.20 -9.26 -11.20
C SER A 317 -5.43 -8.58 -11.80
N THR A 318 -6.62 -8.97 -11.37
CA THR A 318 -7.89 -8.27 -11.68
C THR A 318 -8.23 -7.20 -10.63
N GLY A 319 -7.26 -6.70 -9.83
CA GLY A 319 -7.42 -5.76 -8.72
C GLY A 319 -7.02 -6.38 -7.38
N SER A 320 -7.64 -6.02 -6.24
CA SER A 320 -7.22 -6.57 -4.95
C SER A 320 -7.52 -8.08 -4.84
N ALA A 321 -6.50 -8.90 -4.75
CA ALA A 321 -6.60 -10.36 -4.61
C ALA A 321 -7.35 -10.80 -3.32
N CYS A 322 -7.40 -9.93 -2.31
CA CYS A 322 -7.98 -10.22 -0.98
C CYS A 322 -9.52 -10.29 -0.96
N SER A 323 -10.23 -10.01 -2.05
CA SER A 323 -11.68 -9.84 -2.05
C SER A 323 -12.44 -10.70 -3.09
N SER A 324 -11.91 -11.86 -3.51
CA SER A 324 -12.53 -12.67 -4.56
C SER A 324 -14.02 -13.01 -4.28
N LYS A 325 -14.36 -13.45 -3.07
CA LYS A 325 -15.76 -13.74 -2.68
C LYS A 325 -16.64 -12.47 -2.48
N GLU A 326 -16.06 -11.37 -2.02
CA GLU A 326 -16.76 -10.09 -1.91
C GLU A 326 -16.91 -9.41 -3.26
N ARG A 327 -15.96 -9.58 -4.18
CA ARG A 327 -16.05 -9.13 -5.56
C ARG A 327 -17.22 -9.73 -6.32
N GLU A 328 -17.46 -11.04 -6.18
CA GLU A 328 -18.64 -11.67 -6.80
C GLU A 328 -19.94 -11.03 -6.31
N LYS A 329 -20.06 -10.76 -5.01
CA LYS A 329 -21.22 -10.08 -4.42
C LYS A 329 -21.32 -8.62 -4.86
N LEU A 330 -20.21 -7.94 -5.06
CA LEU A 330 -20.16 -6.53 -5.46
C LEU A 330 -20.15 -6.35 -6.99
N GLY A 331 -19.99 -7.42 -7.79
CA GLY A 331 -19.93 -7.36 -9.26
C GLY A 331 -18.68 -6.66 -9.81
N GLY A 332 -17.53 -6.79 -9.15
CA GLY A 332 -16.23 -6.28 -9.60
C GLY A 332 -15.47 -5.41 -8.59
N SER A 333 -14.42 -4.70 -9.03
CA SER A 333 -13.61 -3.81 -8.21
C SER A 333 -14.40 -2.64 -7.64
N TYR A 334 -14.35 -2.45 -6.33
CA TYR A 334 -14.96 -1.30 -5.66
C TYR A 334 -14.21 0.01 -5.98
N VAL A 335 -12.91 -0.06 -6.29
CA VAL A 335 -12.11 1.10 -6.73
C VAL A 335 -12.60 1.60 -8.07
N LEU A 336 -12.76 0.70 -9.06
CA LEU A 336 -13.25 1.07 -10.40
C LEU A 336 -14.72 1.54 -10.35
N LYS A 337 -15.52 1.03 -9.41
CA LYS A 337 -16.88 1.54 -9.15
C LYS A 337 -16.88 2.96 -8.58
N ALA A 338 -15.98 3.25 -7.65
CA ALA A 338 -15.86 4.58 -7.08
C ALA A 338 -15.43 5.64 -8.12
N LEU A 339 -14.89 5.21 -9.27
CA LEU A 339 -14.56 6.05 -10.43
C LEU A 339 -15.68 6.10 -11.48
N ASP A 340 -16.88 5.61 -11.16
CA ASP A 340 -18.04 5.58 -12.06
C ASP A 340 -17.77 4.88 -13.40
N LEU A 341 -16.89 3.87 -13.45
CA LEU A 341 -16.65 3.08 -14.63
C LEU A 341 -17.88 2.20 -14.95
N SER A 342 -18.15 1.98 -16.24
CA SER A 342 -19.21 1.09 -16.68
C SER A 342 -18.98 -0.36 -16.23
N LYS A 343 -20.06 -1.14 -16.15
CA LYS A 343 -19.98 -2.56 -15.75
C LYS A 343 -19.02 -3.36 -16.61
N ASP A 344 -18.99 -3.11 -17.92
CA ASP A 344 -18.08 -3.79 -18.86
C ASP A 344 -16.62 -3.40 -18.60
N GLU A 345 -16.34 -2.13 -18.34
CA GLU A 345 -14.99 -1.65 -17.97
C GLU A 345 -14.51 -2.25 -16.63
N ILE A 346 -15.40 -2.34 -15.63
CA ILE A 346 -15.08 -2.95 -14.33
C ILE A 346 -14.78 -4.45 -14.48
N GLN A 347 -15.62 -5.17 -15.24
CA GLN A 347 -15.46 -6.60 -15.46
C GLN A 347 -14.21 -6.95 -16.27
N GLY A 348 -13.83 -6.09 -17.22
CA GLY A 348 -12.65 -6.24 -18.06
C GLY A 348 -11.36 -5.72 -17.44
N GLY A 349 -11.38 -5.24 -16.19
CA GLY A 349 -10.24 -4.63 -15.52
C GLY A 349 -9.11 -5.61 -15.22
N ILE A 350 -7.91 -5.32 -15.71
CA ILE A 350 -6.65 -5.99 -15.38
C ILE A 350 -5.67 -4.96 -14.80
N ARG A 351 -5.01 -5.31 -13.73
CA ARG A 351 -3.90 -4.54 -13.16
C ARG A 351 -2.58 -5.22 -13.49
N PHE A 352 -1.71 -4.49 -14.14
CA PHE A 352 -0.28 -4.80 -14.28
C PHE A 352 0.47 -3.96 -13.24
N SER A 353 1.35 -4.56 -12.47
CA SER A 353 2.15 -3.82 -11.50
C SER A 353 3.60 -4.24 -11.54
N PHE A 354 4.45 -3.24 -11.68
CA PHE A 354 5.86 -3.37 -11.99
C PHE A 354 6.75 -3.18 -10.76
N SER A 355 7.99 -3.65 -10.88
CA SER A 355 9.10 -3.31 -9.99
C SER A 355 10.34 -3.00 -10.83
N ASP A 356 11.41 -2.59 -10.15
CA ASP A 356 12.73 -2.39 -10.74
C ASP A 356 13.42 -3.69 -11.20
N ASP A 357 12.88 -4.85 -10.84
CA ASP A 357 13.33 -6.14 -11.39
C ASP A 357 12.83 -6.38 -12.83
N ASN A 358 11.76 -5.69 -13.25
CA ASN A 358 11.19 -5.86 -14.59
C ASN A 358 11.98 -5.12 -15.67
N ASN A 359 11.74 -5.50 -16.94
CA ASN A 359 12.43 -4.92 -18.09
C ASN A 359 11.48 -4.75 -19.30
N GLU A 360 12.00 -4.11 -20.37
CA GLU A 360 11.22 -3.79 -21.57
C GLU A 360 10.90 -5.02 -22.43
N GLU A 361 11.75 -6.05 -22.43
CA GLU A 361 11.52 -7.28 -23.20
C GLU A 361 10.32 -8.06 -22.66
N GLU A 362 10.12 -8.02 -21.33
CA GLU A 362 8.93 -8.57 -20.69
C GLU A 362 7.66 -7.90 -21.17
N VAL A 363 7.68 -6.56 -21.37
CA VAL A 363 6.54 -5.81 -21.92
C VAL A 363 6.18 -6.32 -23.32
N ASP A 364 7.16 -6.51 -24.21
CA ASP A 364 6.93 -6.97 -25.57
C ASP A 364 6.29 -8.35 -25.57
N TYR A 365 6.80 -9.26 -24.78
CA TYR A 365 6.25 -10.61 -24.65
C TYR A 365 4.80 -10.60 -24.12
N VAL A 366 4.51 -9.74 -23.13
CA VAL A 366 3.15 -9.61 -22.58
C VAL A 366 2.19 -9.04 -23.61
N ILE A 367 2.57 -8.02 -24.37
CA ILE A 367 1.73 -7.44 -25.43
C ILE A 367 1.42 -8.45 -26.54
N ASP A 368 2.40 -9.26 -26.94
CA ASP A 368 2.18 -10.32 -27.94
C ASP A 368 1.15 -11.35 -27.46
N ASN A 369 1.24 -11.76 -26.20
CA ASN A 369 0.29 -12.71 -25.61
C ASN A 369 -1.09 -12.07 -25.34
N LEU A 370 -1.14 -10.80 -24.97
CA LEU A 370 -2.41 -10.03 -24.89
C LEU A 370 -3.11 -10.04 -26.26
N ASN A 371 -2.41 -9.72 -27.35
CA ASN A 371 -2.98 -9.73 -28.70
C ASN A 371 -3.53 -11.11 -29.10
N LYS A 372 -2.78 -12.19 -28.80
CA LYS A 372 -3.26 -13.58 -29.03
C LYS A 372 -4.52 -13.87 -28.21
N GLY A 373 -4.50 -13.56 -26.91
CA GLY A 373 -5.62 -13.77 -26.00
C GLY A 373 -6.88 -13.01 -26.41
N LEU A 374 -6.72 -11.72 -26.70
CA LEU A 374 -7.83 -10.87 -27.12
C LEU A 374 -8.45 -11.36 -28.45
N LYS A 375 -7.62 -11.73 -29.43
CA LYS A 375 -8.07 -12.31 -30.70
C LYS A 375 -8.83 -13.62 -30.51
N PHE A 376 -8.36 -14.48 -29.60
CA PHE A 376 -9.00 -15.76 -29.31
C PHE A 376 -10.34 -15.56 -28.56
N LEU A 377 -10.35 -14.76 -27.52
CA LEU A 377 -11.51 -14.57 -26.65
C LEU A 377 -12.63 -13.76 -27.31
N ARG A 378 -12.30 -12.80 -28.19
CA ARG A 378 -13.30 -12.00 -28.95
C ARG A 378 -13.93 -12.76 -30.11
N ARG A 379 -13.27 -13.82 -30.66
CA ARG A 379 -13.85 -14.65 -31.72
C ARG A 379 -14.92 -15.64 -31.23
N LYS A 380 -14.93 -15.96 -29.94
CA LYS A 380 -15.89 -16.91 -29.35
C LYS A 380 -17.21 -16.28 -28.93
N ARG A 381 -17.41 -14.99 -29.22
CA ARG A 381 -18.67 -14.26 -29.07
C ARG A 381 -19.26 -13.97 -30.44
#